data_b86806e4161a849c35d86c2d8a74b118
#
_entry.id   b86806e4161a849c35d86c2d8a74b118
#
_cell.length_a   1.000
_cell.length_b   1.000
_cell.length_c   1.000
_cell.angle_alpha   90.00
_cell.angle_beta   90.00
_cell.angle_gamma   90.00
#
_symmetry.space_group_name_H-M   'P 1'
#
loop_
_entity.id
_entity.type
_entity.pdbx_description
1 polymer ?
#
loop_
_entity_poly.entity_id
_entity_poly.type
_entity_poly.pdbx_seq_one_letter_code
_entity_poly.pdbx_strand_id
1 'polypeptide(L)'
;GKVTFYTGIIRQLKLSNDEIAAIMGHEMAHALREHSREKASVQQASGLAISLGAKMLGVNQGQMDLIGMGKKLALDLPFSRSMESEADALGLELAARAGYDPRAALTLWDKMAAASGDGGLTWLSTHPAPASRKADMAALMPKVMPLYEATRGKKR
;
A
#
# COMPACT_ATOMS: atom_id res chain seq x y z
N GLY A 1 -2.34 -10.74 -11.39
CA GLY A 1 -2.95 -9.73 -10.56
C GLY A 1 -3.69 -8.69 -11.37
N LYS A 2 -4.66 -8.04 -10.77
CA LYS A 2 -5.36 -6.90 -11.36
C LYS A 2 -5.02 -5.67 -10.51
N VAL A 3 -4.64 -4.57 -11.16
CA VAL A 3 -4.47 -3.26 -10.51
C VAL A 3 -5.65 -2.39 -10.92
N THR A 4 -6.31 -1.78 -9.96
CA THR A 4 -7.42 -0.87 -10.19
C THR A 4 -7.01 0.54 -9.77
N PHE A 5 -7.20 1.50 -10.66
CA PHE A 5 -6.90 2.90 -10.40
C PHE A 5 -8.17 3.73 -10.50
N TYR A 6 -8.51 4.43 -9.42
CA TYR A 6 -9.71 5.26 -9.38
C TYR A 6 -9.40 6.68 -9.88
N THR A 7 -10.15 7.14 -10.87
CA THR A 7 -9.99 8.50 -11.42
C THR A 7 -10.25 9.61 -10.38
N GLY A 8 -10.95 9.29 -9.29
CA GLY A 8 -11.22 10.24 -8.21
C GLY A 8 -9.94 10.80 -7.60
N ILE A 9 -8.96 9.95 -7.26
CA ILE A 9 -7.69 10.39 -6.65
C ILE A 9 -6.89 11.29 -7.60
N ILE A 10 -6.89 10.97 -8.91
CA ILE A 10 -6.20 11.77 -9.93
C ILE A 10 -6.76 13.20 -9.96
N ARG A 11 -8.09 13.32 -9.99
CA ARG A 11 -8.76 14.62 -10.08
C ARG A 11 -8.66 15.41 -8.78
N GLN A 12 -8.90 14.77 -7.64
CA GLN A 12 -8.88 15.40 -6.33
C GLN A 12 -7.50 15.97 -5.97
N LEU A 13 -6.44 15.21 -6.24
CA LEU A 13 -5.07 15.63 -5.95
C LEU A 13 -4.38 16.33 -7.14
N LYS A 14 -5.04 16.46 -8.29
CA LYS A 14 -4.46 17.03 -9.53
C LYS A 14 -3.09 16.40 -9.82
N LEU A 15 -3.07 15.07 -9.91
CA LEU A 15 -1.84 14.31 -10.05
C LEU A 15 -1.18 14.53 -11.42
N SER A 16 0.13 14.69 -11.41
CA SER A 16 0.97 14.63 -12.60
C SER A 16 1.15 13.18 -13.08
N ASN A 17 1.64 12.99 -14.30
CA ASN A 17 1.93 11.66 -14.83
C ASN A 17 2.98 10.92 -13.98
N ASP A 18 3.98 11.62 -13.45
CA ASP A 18 4.99 11.01 -12.60
C ASP A 18 4.43 10.59 -11.23
N GLU A 19 3.48 11.37 -10.66
CA GLU A 19 2.77 11.00 -9.43
C GLU A 19 1.82 9.81 -9.66
N ILE A 20 1.14 9.75 -10.81
CA ILE A 20 0.33 8.59 -11.21
C ILE A 20 1.22 7.36 -11.35
N ALA A 21 2.39 7.49 -11.97
CA ALA A 21 3.35 6.39 -12.11
C ALA A 21 3.88 5.91 -10.76
N ALA A 22 4.07 6.81 -9.79
CA ALA A 22 4.47 6.44 -8.43
C ALA A 22 3.40 5.56 -7.75
N ILE A 23 2.11 5.94 -7.81
CA ILE A 23 1.02 5.11 -7.28
C ILE A 23 0.95 3.78 -8.05
N MET A 24 1.01 3.81 -9.38
CA MET A 24 0.93 2.61 -10.20
C MET A 24 2.08 1.64 -9.88
N GLY A 25 3.30 2.15 -9.72
CA GLY A 25 4.45 1.35 -9.32
C GLY A 25 4.25 0.69 -7.96
N HIS A 26 3.71 1.42 -6.99
CA HIS A 26 3.38 0.91 -5.67
C HIS A 26 2.33 -0.23 -5.73
N GLU A 27 1.24 -0.04 -6.45
CA GLU A 27 0.20 -1.07 -6.63
C GLU A 27 0.74 -2.30 -7.40
N MET A 28 1.57 -2.07 -8.42
CA MET A 28 2.24 -3.16 -9.13
C MET A 28 3.20 -3.94 -8.21
N ALA A 29 3.90 -3.26 -7.31
CA ALA A 29 4.78 -3.89 -6.33
C ALA A 29 4.00 -4.80 -5.38
N HIS A 30 2.83 -4.35 -4.87
CA HIS A 30 1.94 -5.21 -4.09
C HIS A 30 1.52 -6.48 -4.85
N ALA A 31 1.22 -6.35 -6.14
CA ALA A 31 0.84 -7.47 -6.98
C ALA A 31 2.02 -8.43 -7.25
N LEU A 32 3.22 -7.90 -7.54
CA LEU A 32 4.43 -8.67 -7.82
C LEU A 32 4.93 -9.42 -6.57
N ARG A 33 4.80 -8.82 -5.40
CA ARG A 33 5.18 -9.41 -4.11
C ARG A 33 4.09 -10.27 -3.50
N GLU A 34 2.95 -10.41 -4.18
CA GLU A 34 1.79 -11.18 -3.72
C GLU A 34 1.29 -10.78 -2.31
N HIS A 35 1.43 -9.52 -1.91
CA HIS A 35 1.09 -9.04 -0.56
C HIS A 35 -0.37 -9.35 -0.18
N SER A 36 -1.30 -9.28 -1.13
CA SER A 36 -2.70 -9.67 -0.88
C SER A 36 -2.84 -11.14 -0.55
N ARG A 37 -2.04 -12.01 -1.18
CA ARG A 37 -2.04 -13.44 -0.92
C ARG A 37 -1.42 -13.77 0.43
N GLU A 38 -0.29 -13.12 0.76
CA GLU A 38 0.34 -13.23 2.08
C GLU A 38 -0.63 -12.81 3.18
N LYS A 39 -1.27 -11.64 3.03
CA LYS A 39 -2.29 -11.14 3.95
C LYS A 39 -3.42 -12.17 4.14
N ALA A 40 -3.96 -12.73 3.05
CA ALA A 40 -5.01 -13.74 3.11
C ALA A 40 -4.55 -15.02 3.83
N SER A 41 -3.32 -15.46 3.59
CA SER A 41 -2.74 -16.66 4.24
C SER A 41 -2.58 -16.45 5.75
N VAL A 42 -2.07 -15.30 6.18
CA VAL A 42 -1.94 -14.94 7.61
C VAL A 42 -3.31 -14.87 8.27
N GLN A 43 -4.31 -14.32 7.59
CA GLN A 43 -5.68 -14.24 8.09
C GLN A 43 -6.33 -15.62 8.24
N GLN A 44 -6.09 -16.53 7.30
CA GLN A 44 -6.59 -17.92 7.39
C GLN A 44 -5.93 -18.66 8.54
N ALA A 45 -4.59 -18.59 8.66
CA ALA A 45 -3.85 -19.26 9.72
C ALA A 45 -4.25 -18.76 11.11
N SER A 46 -4.35 -17.43 11.30
CA SER A 46 -4.80 -16.85 12.56
C SER A 46 -6.26 -17.20 12.87
N GLY A 47 -7.12 -17.23 11.86
CA GLY A 47 -8.51 -17.64 12.03
C GLY A 47 -8.66 -19.10 12.47
N LEU A 48 -7.84 -20.01 11.94
CA LEU A 48 -7.80 -21.40 12.36
C LEU A 48 -7.30 -21.53 13.82
N ALA A 49 -6.20 -20.83 14.15
CA ALA A 49 -5.65 -20.83 15.51
C ALA A 49 -6.67 -20.31 16.53
N ILE A 50 -7.39 -19.22 16.23
CA ILE A 50 -8.45 -18.68 17.09
C ILE A 50 -9.58 -19.72 17.25
N SER A 51 -10.03 -20.36 16.18
CA SER A 51 -11.11 -21.34 16.21
C SER A 51 -10.74 -22.59 17.04
N LEU A 52 -9.51 -23.08 16.91
CA LEU A 52 -9.00 -24.19 17.70
C LEU A 52 -8.86 -23.80 19.19
N GLY A 53 -8.28 -22.63 19.48
CA GLY A 53 -8.15 -22.13 20.84
C GLY A 53 -9.51 -21.93 21.52
N ALA A 54 -10.47 -21.35 20.82
CA ALA A 54 -11.83 -21.16 21.32
C ALA A 54 -12.50 -22.51 21.66
N LYS A 55 -12.33 -23.52 20.79
CA LYS A 55 -12.86 -24.88 21.04
C LYS A 55 -12.22 -25.54 22.25
N MET A 56 -10.91 -25.38 22.43
CA MET A 56 -10.18 -25.93 23.60
C MET A 56 -10.59 -25.24 24.92
N LEU A 57 -10.93 -23.97 24.87
CA LEU A 57 -11.35 -23.17 26.02
C LEU A 57 -12.86 -23.23 26.30
N GLY A 58 -13.63 -23.99 25.52
CA GLY A 58 -15.07 -24.13 25.71
C GLY A 58 -15.86 -22.84 25.44
N VAL A 59 -15.37 -22.00 24.52
CA VAL A 59 -16.00 -20.71 24.14
C VAL A 59 -17.40 -20.99 23.57
N ASN A 60 -18.43 -20.30 24.11
CA ASN A 60 -19.79 -20.45 23.65
C ASN A 60 -20.08 -19.69 22.33
N GLN A 61 -21.26 -19.92 21.73
CA GLN A 61 -21.62 -19.35 20.43
C GLN A 61 -21.60 -17.81 20.45
N GLY A 62 -22.13 -17.16 21.49
CA GLY A 62 -22.14 -15.70 21.58
C GLY A 62 -20.73 -15.09 21.64
N GLN A 63 -19.80 -15.77 22.30
CA GLN A 63 -18.40 -15.39 22.35
C GLN A 63 -17.73 -15.63 20.96
N MET A 64 -18.09 -16.72 20.26
CA MET A 64 -17.63 -16.97 18.90
C MET A 64 -18.13 -15.90 17.92
N ASP A 65 -19.34 -15.40 18.08
CA ASP A 65 -19.88 -14.34 17.24
C ASP A 65 -19.12 -13.02 17.44
N LEU A 66 -18.74 -12.68 18.68
CA LEU A 66 -17.87 -11.54 18.98
C LEU A 66 -16.47 -11.69 18.36
N ILE A 67 -15.89 -12.90 18.45
CA ILE A 67 -14.61 -13.22 17.81
C ILE A 67 -14.76 -13.11 16.28
N GLY A 68 -15.87 -13.57 15.72
CA GLY A 68 -16.19 -13.47 14.29
C GLY A 68 -16.32 -12.00 13.83
N MET A 69 -16.95 -11.14 14.63
CA MET A 69 -16.99 -9.69 14.36
C MET A 69 -15.59 -9.07 14.39
N GLY A 70 -14.78 -9.40 15.41
CA GLY A 70 -13.39 -8.97 15.50
C GLY A 70 -12.56 -9.45 14.30
N LYS A 71 -12.77 -10.70 13.85
CA LYS A 71 -12.13 -11.24 12.65
C LYS A 71 -12.56 -10.51 11.37
N LYS A 72 -13.84 -10.15 11.23
CA LYS A 72 -14.33 -9.38 10.09
C LYS A 72 -13.69 -8.00 10.04
N LEU A 73 -13.58 -7.31 11.18
CA LEU A 73 -12.83 -6.05 11.29
C LEU A 73 -11.35 -6.24 10.94
N ALA A 74 -10.74 -7.35 11.36
CA ALA A 74 -9.35 -7.66 11.03
C ALA A 74 -9.12 -8.01 9.55
N LEU A 75 -10.14 -8.47 8.81
CA LEU A 75 -10.06 -8.72 7.37
C LEU A 75 -9.91 -7.40 6.59
N ASP A 76 -10.46 -6.31 7.11
CA ASP A 76 -10.37 -4.98 6.51
C ASP A 76 -9.10 -4.22 6.97
N LEU A 77 -8.19 -4.88 7.73
CA LEU A 77 -6.94 -4.26 8.13
C LEU A 77 -6.11 -3.83 6.92
N PRO A 78 -5.47 -2.66 6.99
CA PRO A 78 -4.54 -2.20 5.96
C PRO A 78 -3.36 -3.17 5.80
N PHE A 79 -2.59 -2.99 4.74
CA PHE A 79 -1.32 -3.69 4.57
C PHE A 79 -0.37 -3.39 5.74
N SER A 80 0.48 -4.35 6.08
CA SER A 80 1.47 -4.15 7.15
C SER A 80 2.49 -3.10 6.76
N ARG A 81 3.14 -2.47 7.75
CA ARG A 81 4.19 -1.47 7.49
C ARG A 81 5.34 -2.03 6.64
N SER A 82 5.69 -3.30 6.84
CA SER A 82 6.74 -3.96 6.04
C SER A 82 6.32 -4.13 4.58
N MET A 83 5.09 -4.56 4.33
CA MET A 83 4.55 -4.67 2.97
C MET A 83 4.50 -3.32 2.26
N GLU A 84 4.10 -2.27 2.98
CA GLU A 84 4.06 -0.91 2.44
C GLU A 84 5.47 -0.39 2.10
N SER A 85 6.45 -0.57 3.01
CA SER A 85 7.84 -0.14 2.77
C SER A 85 8.48 -0.91 1.60
N GLU A 86 8.16 -2.19 1.46
CA GLU A 86 8.62 -2.99 0.33
C GLU A 86 7.98 -2.55 -0.98
N ALA A 87 6.68 -2.26 -0.95
CA ALA A 87 5.95 -1.74 -2.11
C ALA A 87 6.44 -0.34 -2.52
N ASP A 88 6.77 0.52 -1.57
CA ASP A 88 7.40 1.81 -1.86
C ASP A 88 8.75 1.66 -2.55
N ALA A 89 9.63 0.83 -1.99
CA ALA A 89 10.98 0.65 -2.54
C ALA A 89 10.94 0.09 -3.97
N LEU A 90 10.18 -0.98 -4.19
CA LEU A 90 10.03 -1.59 -5.51
C LEU A 90 9.27 -0.68 -6.48
N GLY A 91 8.23 0.00 -6.00
CA GLY A 91 7.42 0.93 -6.79
C GLY A 91 8.24 2.11 -7.31
N LEU A 92 9.11 2.70 -6.49
CA LEU A 92 10.05 3.75 -6.90
C LEU A 92 11.00 3.25 -7.98
N GLU A 93 11.53 2.04 -7.85
CA GLU A 93 12.40 1.44 -8.85
C GLU A 93 11.67 1.21 -10.18
N LEU A 94 10.45 0.67 -10.13
CA LEU A 94 9.62 0.45 -11.31
C LEU A 94 9.32 1.76 -12.05
N ALA A 95 8.90 2.81 -11.32
CA ALA A 95 8.64 4.12 -11.90
C ALA A 95 9.90 4.72 -12.56
N ALA A 96 11.05 4.67 -11.87
CA ALA A 96 12.32 5.15 -12.36
C ALA A 96 12.76 4.43 -13.65
N ARG A 97 12.69 3.09 -13.68
CA ARG A 97 13.01 2.26 -14.85
C ARG A 97 12.06 2.51 -16.02
N ALA A 98 10.81 2.91 -15.75
CA ALA A 98 9.84 3.32 -16.77
C ALA A 98 10.05 4.76 -17.26
N GLY A 99 11.05 5.49 -16.74
CA GLY A 99 11.37 6.86 -17.13
C GLY A 99 10.48 7.91 -16.47
N TYR A 100 9.82 7.59 -15.36
CA TYR A 100 9.08 8.54 -14.54
C TYR A 100 9.93 9.00 -13.36
N ASP A 101 9.81 10.29 -13.01
CA ASP A 101 10.61 10.89 -11.95
C ASP A 101 10.22 10.32 -10.57
N PRO A 102 11.09 9.55 -9.89
CA PRO A 102 10.73 8.95 -8.60
C PRO A 102 10.54 9.98 -7.48
N ARG A 103 11.06 11.22 -7.63
CA ARG A 103 10.84 12.31 -6.66
C ARG A 103 9.37 12.72 -6.57
N ALA A 104 8.59 12.42 -7.61
CA ALA A 104 7.15 12.66 -7.62
C ALA A 104 6.40 11.87 -6.52
N ALA A 105 6.95 10.75 -6.03
CA ALA A 105 6.40 10.06 -4.88
C ALA A 105 6.40 10.94 -3.62
N LEU A 106 7.41 11.77 -3.42
CA LEU A 106 7.49 12.67 -2.26
C LEU A 106 6.47 13.80 -2.33
N THR A 107 6.28 14.39 -3.53
CA THR A 107 5.26 15.44 -3.74
C THR A 107 3.84 14.88 -3.65
N LEU A 108 3.63 13.65 -4.11
CA LEU A 108 2.38 12.91 -3.94
C LEU A 108 2.01 12.78 -2.45
N TRP A 109 2.99 12.41 -1.62
CA TRP A 109 2.80 12.30 -0.16
C TRP A 109 2.40 13.63 0.48
N ASP A 110 2.99 14.76 0.05
CA ASP A 110 2.60 16.09 0.53
C ASP A 110 1.15 16.42 0.16
N LYS A 111 0.73 16.09 -1.08
CA LYS A 111 -0.65 16.28 -1.53
C LYS A 111 -1.64 15.40 -0.74
N MET A 112 -1.27 14.14 -0.47
CA MET A 112 -2.09 13.23 0.33
C MET A 112 -2.24 13.72 1.77
N ALA A 113 -1.14 14.17 2.39
CA ALA A 113 -1.17 14.72 3.74
C ALA A 113 -2.06 15.96 3.83
N ALA A 114 -1.96 16.87 2.86
CA ALA A 114 -2.80 18.06 2.79
C ALA A 114 -4.29 17.74 2.60
N ALA A 115 -4.62 16.67 1.86
CA ALA A 115 -5.99 16.25 1.60
C ALA A 115 -6.63 15.40 2.71
N SER A 116 -5.83 14.92 3.67
CA SER A 116 -6.31 14.03 4.75
C SER A 116 -7.23 14.73 5.77
N GLY A 117 -7.33 16.07 5.76
CA GLY A 117 -8.18 16.87 6.66
C GLY A 117 -9.66 16.86 6.32
N ASP A 118 -10.06 16.69 5.06
CA ASP A 118 -11.44 16.86 4.57
C ASP A 118 -12.07 15.54 4.07
N GLY A 119 -12.25 14.57 4.96
CA GLY A 119 -13.00 13.36 4.63
C GLY A 119 -12.17 12.17 4.13
N GLY A 120 -10.85 12.26 4.20
CA GLY A 120 -9.90 11.16 3.98
C GLY A 120 -9.89 10.59 2.56
N LEU A 121 -8.72 10.31 2.04
CA LEU A 121 -8.59 9.53 0.81
C LEU A 121 -8.86 8.06 1.12
N THR A 122 -9.84 7.45 0.46
CA THR A 122 -10.16 6.01 0.61
C THR A 122 -8.94 5.12 0.43
N TRP A 123 -7.98 5.54 -0.43
CA TRP A 123 -6.72 4.83 -0.63
C TRP A 123 -5.91 4.69 0.67
N LEU A 124 -5.89 5.73 1.52
CA LEU A 124 -5.16 5.72 2.79
C LEU A 124 -5.75 4.75 3.83
N SER A 125 -7.00 4.32 3.67
CA SER A 125 -7.60 3.32 4.56
C SER A 125 -6.97 1.93 4.40
N THR A 126 -6.49 1.60 3.21
CA THR A 126 -5.80 0.34 2.90
C THR A 126 -4.28 0.48 2.91
N HIS A 127 -3.75 1.68 2.66
CA HIS A 127 -2.33 2.02 2.60
C HIS A 127 -1.99 3.11 3.62
N PRO A 128 -1.72 2.75 4.89
CA PRO A 128 -1.43 3.75 5.93
C PRO A 128 -0.20 4.58 5.59
N ALA A 129 -0.31 5.87 5.87
CA ALA A 129 0.65 6.89 5.50
C ALA A 129 1.38 7.52 6.71
N PRO A 130 2.13 6.76 7.55
CA PRO A 130 2.95 7.38 8.57
C PRO A 130 4.05 8.23 7.93
N ALA A 131 4.39 9.35 8.58
CA ALA A 131 5.43 10.27 8.07
C ALA A 131 6.79 9.58 7.81
N SER A 132 7.07 8.48 8.51
CA SER A 132 8.28 7.67 8.31
C SER A 132 8.41 7.15 6.87
N ARG A 133 7.31 6.76 6.20
CA ARG A 133 7.37 6.25 4.82
C ARG A 133 7.92 7.28 3.83
N LYS A 134 7.55 8.56 3.98
CA LYS A 134 8.11 9.62 3.15
C LYS A 134 9.62 9.77 3.36
N ALA A 135 10.09 9.68 4.61
CA ALA A 135 11.52 9.73 4.92
C ALA A 135 12.27 8.53 4.35
N ASP A 136 11.70 7.32 4.47
CA ASP A 136 12.26 6.09 3.92
C ASP A 136 12.39 6.16 2.39
N MET A 137 11.36 6.65 1.69
CA MET A 137 11.39 6.89 0.24
C MET A 137 12.46 7.93 -0.14
N ALA A 138 12.59 9.02 0.63
CA ALA A 138 13.62 10.03 0.38
C ALA A 138 15.04 9.43 0.50
N ALA A 139 15.25 8.54 1.48
CA ALA A 139 16.53 7.83 1.64
C ALA A 139 16.87 6.88 0.49
N LEU A 140 15.86 6.43 -0.27
CA LEU A 140 16.04 5.58 -1.45
C LEU A 140 16.40 6.37 -2.72
N MET A 141 16.19 7.69 -2.75
CA MET A 141 16.44 8.52 -3.95
C MET A 141 17.83 8.33 -4.55
N PRO A 142 18.95 8.29 -3.79
CA PRO A 142 20.28 8.05 -4.36
C PRO A 142 20.40 6.72 -5.12
N LYS A 143 19.59 5.72 -4.78
CA LYS A 143 19.59 4.40 -5.44
C LYS A 143 18.75 4.38 -6.71
N VAL A 144 17.61 5.09 -6.74
CA VAL A 144 16.66 5.03 -7.86
C VAL A 144 16.88 6.13 -8.89
N MET A 145 17.46 7.28 -8.51
CA MET A 145 17.76 8.37 -9.44
C MET A 145 18.64 7.97 -10.63
N PRO A 146 19.72 7.18 -10.47
CA PRO A 146 20.51 6.71 -11.62
C PRO A 146 19.69 5.90 -12.62
N LEU A 147 18.69 5.13 -12.17
CA LEU A 147 17.81 4.36 -13.05
C LEU A 147 16.91 5.27 -13.88
N TYR A 148 16.37 6.32 -13.24
CA TYR A 148 15.60 7.35 -13.93
C TYR A 148 16.45 8.12 -14.94
N GLU A 149 17.66 8.56 -14.56
CA GLU A 149 18.56 9.28 -15.45
C GLU A 149 18.91 8.50 -16.73
N ALA A 150 19.05 7.17 -16.60
CA ALA A 150 19.32 6.27 -17.72
C ALA A 150 18.11 6.11 -18.67
N THR A 151 16.91 6.46 -18.25
CA THR A 151 15.66 6.16 -18.97
C THR A 151 14.82 7.39 -19.30
N ARG A 152 15.04 8.54 -18.64
CA ARG A 152 14.21 9.75 -18.76
C ARG A 152 14.00 10.28 -20.20
N GLY A 153 14.87 9.96 -21.13
CA GLY A 153 14.73 10.35 -22.54
C GLY A 153 13.99 9.32 -23.41
N LYS A 154 13.57 8.18 -22.85
CA LYS A 154 13.01 7.04 -23.59
C LYS A 154 11.49 6.90 -23.44
N LYS A 155 10.81 7.88 -22.83
CA LYS A 155 9.34 7.88 -22.77
C LYS A 155 8.78 7.87 -24.22
N ARG A 156 8.12 6.78 -24.61
CA ARG A 156 7.33 6.66 -25.83
C ARG A 156 5.85 6.83 -25.51
#